data_854e81f0950ca2a7828ca2fc46ebb42a
#
_entry.id   854e81f0950ca2a7828ca2fc46ebb42a
#
_cell.length_a   1.000
_cell.length_b   1.000
_cell.length_c   1.000
_cell.angle_alpha   90.00
_cell.angle_beta   90.00
_cell.angle_gamma   90.00
#
_symmetry.space_group_name_H-M   'P 1'
#
loop_
_entity.id
_entity.type
_entity.pdbx_description
1 polymer ?
#
loop_
_entity_poly.entity_id
_entity_poly.type
_entity_poly.pdbx_seq_one_letter_code
_entity_poly.pdbx_strand_id
1 'polypeptide(L)'
;MQAIKQFFKTHPHAWWGAYLPVYLAMFFTIEHFITDNYWATQTVLDTYIPFCEWFIFPYVSWSPLLVVLGIYLILKDAEGFRRYMWFIMVTFTTAVVFCILVPNGQDLRPAVMAHHNAATWLVEYTYSIDTNTNVFPSVHILSLIHI
;
A
#
# COMPACT_ATOMS: atom_id res chain seq x y z
N MET A 1 24.49 -11.88 -12.69
CA MET A 1 25.10 -10.75 -11.95
C MET A 1 25.59 -9.61 -12.87
N GLN A 2 26.25 -9.88 -13.99
CA GLN A 2 26.74 -8.82 -14.90
C GLN A 2 25.60 -7.96 -15.48
N ALA A 3 24.50 -8.56 -15.94
CA ALA A 3 23.36 -7.84 -16.49
C ALA A 3 22.73 -6.84 -15.51
N ILE A 4 22.59 -7.22 -14.24
CA ILE A 4 22.05 -6.33 -13.19
C ILE A 4 23.00 -5.15 -12.95
N LYS A 5 24.30 -5.40 -12.85
CA LYS A 5 25.28 -4.32 -12.70
C LYS A 5 25.27 -3.36 -13.89
N GLN A 6 25.09 -3.90 -15.11
CA GLN A 6 25.00 -3.09 -16.32
C GLN A 6 23.73 -2.25 -16.33
N PHE A 7 22.58 -2.81 -15.92
CA PHE A 7 21.31 -2.08 -15.81
C PHE A 7 21.43 -0.87 -14.86
N PHE A 8 21.95 -1.05 -13.65
CA PHE A 8 22.13 0.07 -12.71
C PHE A 8 23.20 1.08 -13.16
N LYS A 9 24.13 0.67 -14.01
CA LYS A 9 25.13 1.56 -14.60
C LYS A 9 24.51 2.47 -15.68
N THR A 10 23.55 1.93 -16.44
CA THR A 10 22.80 2.69 -17.46
C THR A 10 21.62 3.48 -16.88
N HIS A 11 21.06 3.03 -15.76
CA HIS A 11 19.93 3.66 -15.07
C HIS A 11 20.26 3.94 -13.58
N PRO A 12 21.18 4.88 -13.30
CA PRO A 12 21.62 5.12 -11.92
C PRO A 12 20.49 5.62 -11.01
N HIS A 13 19.46 6.26 -11.57
CA HIS A 13 18.27 6.68 -10.84
C HIS A 13 17.44 5.51 -10.31
N ALA A 14 17.55 4.31 -10.88
CA ALA A 14 16.85 3.11 -10.39
C ALA A 14 17.21 2.73 -8.93
N TRP A 15 18.34 3.21 -8.41
CA TRP A 15 18.71 3.03 -7.01
C TRP A 15 17.72 3.65 -6.02
N TRP A 16 16.96 4.64 -6.42
CA TRP A 16 15.89 5.20 -5.58
C TRP A 16 14.82 4.17 -5.25
N GLY A 17 14.61 3.18 -6.13
CA GLY A 17 13.72 2.05 -5.89
C GLY A 17 14.12 1.16 -4.70
N ALA A 18 15.37 1.23 -4.23
CA ALA A 18 15.82 0.52 -3.04
C ALA A 18 15.10 0.97 -1.74
N TYR A 19 14.42 2.11 -1.77
CA TYR A 19 13.54 2.53 -0.69
C TYR A 19 12.36 1.55 -0.47
N LEU A 20 11.80 0.98 -1.53
CA LEU A 20 10.60 0.13 -1.43
C LEU A 20 10.76 -1.08 -0.50
N PRO A 21 11.82 -1.91 -0.62
CA PRO A 21 12.02 -2.99 0.35
C PRO A 21 12.27 -2.50 1.79
N VAL A 22 12.89 -1.33 1.96
CA VAL A 22 13.06 -0.72 3.29
C VAL A 22 11.70 -0.31 3.87
N TYR A 23 10.86 0.34 3.05
CA TYR A 23 9.49 0.69 3.44
C TYR A 23 8.67 -0.56 3.82
N LEU A 24 8.71 -1.61 3.00
CA LEU A 24 7.99 -2.85 3.29
C LEU A 24 8.45 -3.48 4.62
N ALA A 25 9.76 -3.50 4.88
CA ALA A 25 10.27 -3.98 6.16
C ALA A 25 9.75 -3.15 7.34
N MET A 26 9.72 -1.82 7.20
CA MET A 26 9.16 -0.92 8.23
C MET A 26 7.66 -1.16 8.42
N PHE A 27 6.91 -1.24 7.33
CA PHE A 27 5.45 -1.45 7.35
C PHE A 27 5.10 -2.76 8.05
N PHE A 28 5.65 -3.89 7.64
CA PHE A 28 5.39 -5.19 8.26
C PHE A 28 5.88 -5.26 9.72
N THR A 29 6.93 -4.53 10.06
CA THR A 29 7.37 -4.43 11.45
C THR A 29 6.31 -3.75 12.31
N ILE A 30 5.78 -2.62 11.86
CA ILE A 30 4.73 -1.90 12.58
C ILE A 30 3.46 -2.74 12.69
N GLU A 31 3.06 -3.37 11.61
CA GLU A 31 1.90 -4.24 11.55
C GLU A 31 1.99 -5.41 12.53
N HIS A 32 3.19 -5.92 12.74
CA HIS A 32 3.44 -6.97 13.74
C HIS A 32 3.33 -6.47 15.19
N PHE A 33 3.69 -5.21 15.47
CA PHE A 33 3.68 -4.65 16.82
C PHE A 33 2.36 -3.95 17.19
N ILE A 34 1.63 -3.42 16.21
CA ILE A 34 0.35 -2.71 16.41
C ILE A 34 -0.79 -3.66 15.99
N THR A 35 -1.13 -4.57 16.88
CA THR A 35 -2.25 -5.54 16.69
C THR A 35 -3.47 -5.19 17.51
N ASP A 36 -3.24 -4.63 18.71
CA ASP A 36 -4.25 -4.28 19.71
C ASP A 36 -4.06 -2.82 20.11
N ASN A 37 -4.92 -2.24 20.90
CA ASN A 37 -4.79 -0.86 21.40
C ASN A 37 -4.66 0.20 20.31
N TYR A 38 -5.54 0.19 19.34
CA TYR A 38 -5.60 1.20 18.29
C TYR A 38 -6.88 2.06 18.40
N TRP A 39 -6.81 3.27 17.88
CA TRP A 39 -7.97 4.11 17.73
C TRP A 39 -8.80 3.65 16.52
N ALA A 40 -10.09 3.33 16.76
CA ALA A 40 -11.00 2.97 15.67
C ALA A 40 -11.35 4.19 14.83
N THR A 41 -10.96 4.16 13.56
CA THR A 41 -11.16 5.27 12.60
C THR A 41 -12.57 5.30 12.01
N GLN A 42 -13.38 4.26 12.27
CA GLN A 42 -14.74 4.15 11.75
C GLN A 42 -15.67 5.22 12.34
N THR A 43 -16.59 5.66 11.53
CA THR A 43 -17.62 6.65 11.90
C THR A 43 -19.01 6.04 11.80
N VAL A 44 -20.02 6.74 12.34
CA VAL A 44 -21.42 6.31 12.21
C VAL A 44 -21.87 6.20 10.74
N LEU A 45 -21.26 6.98 9.84
CA LEU A 45 -21.56 6.92 8.41
C LEU A 45 -21.16 5.59 7.76
N ASP A 46 -20.09 4.96 8.25
CA ASP A 46 -19.60 3.69 7.72
C ASP A 46 -20.61 2.55 7.94
N THR A 47 -21.46 2.65 8.96
CA THR A 47 -22.50 1.65 9.22
C THR A 47 -23.63 1.65 8.18
N TYR A 48 -23.79 2.74 7.43
CA TYR A 48 -24.78 2.85 6.35
C TYR A 48 -24.24 2.39 5.00
N ILE A 49 -22.91 2.19 4.87
CA ILE A 49 -22.27 1.76 3.63
C ILE A 49 -22.23 0.23 3.61
N PRO A 50 -22.99 -0.43 2.72
CA PRO A 50 -22.95 -1.89 2.65
C PRO A 50 -21.60 -2.37 2.14
N PHE A 51 -21.15 -3.51 2.68
CA PHE A 51 -19.96 -4.19 2.18
C PHE A 51 -20.21 -4.63 0.73
N CYS A 52 -19.27 -4.35 -0.16
CA CYS A 52 -19.30 -4.75 -1.56
C CYS A 52 -17.97 -5.37 -1.96
N GLU A 53 -17.95 -6.68 -2.17
CA GLU A 53 -16.75 -7.46 -2.48
C GLU A 53 -16.07 -7.07 -3.80
N TRP A 54 -16.83 -6.45 -4.73
CA TRP A 54 -16.29 -6.06 -6.04
C TRP A 54 -15.24 -4.95 -5.98
N PHE A 55 -15.22 -4.17 -4.91
CA PHE A 55 -14.19 -3.15 -4.69
C PHE A 55 -12.80 -3.72 -4.43
N ILE A 56 -12.67 -5.05 -4.22
CA ILE A 56 -11.37 -5.69 -4.09
C ILE A 56 -10.53 -5.56 -5.38
N PHE A 57 -11.14 -5.57 -6.56
CA PHE A 57 -10.40 -5.50 -7.82
C PHE A 57 -9.65 -4.18 -8.01
N PRO A 58 -10.27 -2.99 -7.89
CA PRO A 58 -9.52 -1.74 -7.89
C PRO A 58 -8.50 -1.66 -6.74
N TYR A 59 -8.82 -2.21 -5.56
CA TYR A 59 -7.90 -2.25 -4.43
C TYR A 59 -6.62 -3.03 -4.74
N VAL A 60 -6.72 -4.26 -5.20
CA VAL A 60 -5.53 -5.08 -5.51
C VAL A 60 -4.80 -4.64 -6.78
N SER A 61 -5.47 -3.95 -7.71
CA SER A 61 -4.83 -3.43 -8.92
C SER A 61 -3.92 -2.23 -8.67
N TRP A 62 -4.03 -1.59 -7.52
CA TRP A 62 -3.18 -0.48 -7.12
C TRP A 62 -1.69 -0.84 -7.10
N SER A 63 -1.32 -1.93 -6.45
CA SER A 63 0.08 -2.35 -6.33
C SER A 63 0.76 -2.64 -7.69
N PRO A 64 0.17 -3.47 -8.59
CA PRO A 64 0.76 -3.65 -9.92
C PRO A 64 0.77 -2.35 -10.75
N LEU A 65 -0.19 -1.45 -10.58
CA LEU A 65 -0.18 -0.15 -11.26
C LEU A 65 1.05 0.67 -10.87
N LEU A 66 1.37 0.76 -9.59
CA LEU A 66 2.57 1.46 -9.12
C LEU A 66 3.85 0.83 -9.68
N VAL A 67 3.93 -0.50 -9.70
CA VAL A 67 5.10 -1.23 -10.23
C VAL A 67 5.26 -0.97 -11.74
N VAL A 68 4.20 -1.08 -12.52
CA VAL A 68 4.22 -0.84 -13.97
C VAL A 68 4.63 0.60 -14.27
N LEU A 69 4.05 1.57 -13.56
CA LEU A 69 4.42 2.98 -13.71
C LEU A 69 5.90 3.20 -13.35
N GLY A 70 6.35 2.64 -12.22
CA GLY A 70 7.74 2.73 -11.80
C GLY A 70 8.71 2.18 -12.85
N ILE A 71 8.43 1.00 -13.41
CA ILE A 71 9.23 0.40 -14.48
C ILE A 71 9.23 1.28 -15.73
N TYR A 72 8.06 1.78 -16.14
CA TYR A 72 7.94 2.67 -17.28
C TYR A 72 8.82 3.92 -17.12
N LEU A 73 8.74 4.58 -15.96
CA LEU A 73 9.51 5.79 -15.67
C LEU A 73 11.01 5.50 -15.59
N ILE A 74 11.45 4.38 -15.00
CA ILE A 74 12.86 3.97 -15.00
C ILE A 74 13.41 3.92 -16.42
N LEU A 75 12.63 3.38 -17.37
CA LEU A 75 13.09 3.13 -18.73
C LEU A 75 12.95 4.35 -19.63
N LYS A 76 12.01 5.27 -19.36
CA LYS A 76 11.62 6.34 -20.29
C LYS A 76 11.88 7.75 -19.78
N ASP A 77 11.81 7.97 -18.46
CA ASP A 77 11.91 9.31 -17.87
C ASP A 77 12.60 9.26 -16.50
N ALA A 78 13.89 9.46 -16.48
CA ALA A 78 14.71 9.43 -15.28
C ALA A 78 14.35 10.54 -14.28
N GLU A 79 13.92 11.70 -14.75
CA GLU A 79 13.51 12.81 -13.90
C GLU A 79 12.12 12.55 -13.30
N GLY A 80 11.18 12.08 -14.13
CA GLY A 80 9.86 11.64 -13.67
C GLY A 80 9.98 10.53 -12.63
N PHE A 81 10.87 9.55 -12.83
CA PHE A 81 11.12 8.50 -11.83
C PHE A 81 11.63 9.05 -10.50
N ARG A 82 12.55 10.02 -10.51
CA ARG A 82 13.05 10.63 -9.26
C ARG A 82 11.94 11.38 -8.51
N ARG A 83 11.11 12.15 -9.22
CA ARG A 83 9.96 12.85 -8.63
C ARG A 83 8.94 11.87 -8.06
N TYR A 84 8.63 10.82 -8.81
CA TYR A 84 7.74 9.74 -8.38
C TYR A 84 8.25 9.05 -7.09
N MET A 85 9.51 8.64 -7.08
CA MET A 85 10.11 8.01 -5.89
C MET A 85 10.20 8.97 -4.70
N TRP A 86 10.53 10.24 -4.93
CA TRP A 86 10.55 11.25 -3.87
C TRP A 86 9.17 11.41 -3.24
N PHE A 87 8.12 11.47 -4.04
CA PHE A 87 6.75 11.54 -3.56
C PHE A 87 6.37 10.30 -2.75
N ILE A 88 6.65 9.09 -3.25
CA ILE A 88 6.44 7.83 -2.52
C ILE A 88 7.20 7.85 -1.19
N MET A 89 8.47 8.22 -1.19
CA MET A 89 9.28 8.26 0.03
C MET A 89 8.66 9.17 1.09
N VAL A 90 8.28 10.38 0.71
CA VAL A 90 7.69 11.34 1.65
C VAL A 90 6.33 10.85 2.16
N THR A 91 5.42 10.45 1.27
CA THR A 91 4.07 10.05 1.65
C THR A 91 4.04 8.77 2.48
N PHE A 92 4.81 7.76 2.07
CA PHE A 92 4.85 6.47 2.76
C PHE A 92 5.55 6.56 4.11
N THR A 93 6.67 7.32 4.18
CA THR A 93 7.33 7.56 5.47
C THR A 93 6.42 8.34 6.42
N THR A 94 5.72 9.36 5.91
CA THR A 94 4.78 10.13 6.72
C THR A 94 3.64 9.25 7.24
N ALA A 95 3.08 8.37 6.40
CA ALA A 95 2.05 7.44 6.82
C ALA A 95 2.55 6.48 7.92
N VAL A 96 3.73 5.90 7.74
CA VAL A 96 4.37 5.03 8.74
C VAL A 96 4.60 5.75 10.06
N VAL A 97 5.18 6.96 10.02
CA VAL A 97 5.41 7.78 11.22
C VAL A 97 4.09 8.11 11.92
N PHE A 98 3.06 8.45 11.15
CA PHE A 98 1.73 8.73 11.71
C PHE A 98 1.15 7.49 12.40
N CYS A 99 1.22 6.32 11.79
CA CYS A 99 0.73 5.06 12.38
C CYS A 99 1.48 4.69 13.68
N ILE A 100 2.78 5.00 13.77
CA ILE A 100 3.54 4.82 15.02
C ILE A 100 3.06 5.76 16.12
N LEU A 101 2.79 7.02 15.78
CA LEU A 101 2.39 8.04 16.75
C LEU A 101 0.91 7.90 17.14
N VAL A 102 0.07 7.47 16.21
CA VAL A 102 -1.38 7.33 16.37
C VAL A 102 -1.79 5.95 15.84
N PRO A 103 -1.60 4.89 16.62
CA PRO A 103 -2.08 3.56 16.24
C PRO A 103 -3.56 3.61 15.92
N ASN A 104 -3.92 3.15 14.73
CA ASN A 104 -5.29 3.24 14.24
C ASN A 104 -5.70 1.98 13.48
N GLY A 105 -7.00 1.74 13.43
CA GLY A 105 -7.56 0.56 12.77
C GLY A 105 -9.04 0.71 12.50
N GLN A 106 -9.65 -0.32 11.93
CA GLN A 106 -11.10 -0.35 11.73
C GLN A 106 -11.66 -1.76 11.90
N ASP A 107 -12.86 -1.84 12.49
CA ASP A 107 -13.55 -3.10 12.85
C ASP A 107 -14.76 -3.37 11.93
N LEU A 108 -14.65 -2.98 10.65
CA LEU A 108 -15.72 -3.10 9.66
C LEU A 108 -15.64 -4.36 8.79
N ARG A 109 -14.68 -5.24 9.06
CA ARG A 109 -14.55 -6.50 8.32
C ARG A 109 -15.74 -7.41 8.63
N PRO A 110 -16.50 -7.89 7.62
CA PRO A 110 -17.61 -8.80 7.86
C PRO A 110 -17.09 -10.13 8.44
N ALA A 111 -17.74 -10.62 9.49
CA ALA A 111 -17.39 -11.89 10.12
C ALA A 111 -17.67 -13.10 9.21
N VAL A 112 -18.63 -12.98 8.29
CA VAL A 112 -19.01 -14.00 7.32
C VAL A 112 -19.30 -13.33 5.98
N MET A 113 -18.77 -13.87 4.90
CA MET A 113 -19.05 -13.39 3.56
C MET A 113 -20.46 -13.84 3.11
N ALA A 114 -21.25 -12.90 2.58
CA ALA A 114 -22.60 -13.18 2.11
C ALA A 114 -22.64 -14.04 0.83
N HIS A 115 -21.57 -13.99 0.04
CA HIS A 115 -21.44 -14.72 -1.22
C HIS A 115 -20.13 -15.50 -1.25
N HIS A 116 -20.09 -16.58 -2.05
CA HIS A 116 -18.89 -17.37 -2.32
C HIS A 116 -18.56 -17.25 -3.82
N ASN A 117 -17.75 -16.27 -4.17
CA ASN A 117 -17.31 -16.00 -5.54
C ASN A 117 -15.82 -15.63 -5.58
N ALA A 118 -15.28 -15.40 -6.77
CA ALA A 118 -13.87 -15.04 -6.92
C ALA A 118 -13.48 -13.74 -6.21
N ALA A 119 -14.40 -12.77 -6.10
CA ALA A 119 -14.16 -11.51 -5.41
C ALA A 119 -14.07 -11.74 -3.89
N THR A 120 -15.01 -12.49 -3.30
CA THR A 120 -14.97 -12.81 -1.86
C THR A 120 -13.75 -13.66 -1.50
N TRP A 121 -13.37 -14.62 -2.34
CA TRP A 121 -12.12 -15.37 -2.14
C TRP A 121 -10.90 -14.44 -2.10
N LEU A 122 -10.83 -13.46 -3.00
CA LEU A 122 -9.74 -12.50 -3.04
C LEU A 122 -9.75 -11.56 -1.81
N VAL A 123 -10.94 -11.17 -1.31
CA VAL A 123 -11.08 -10.42 -0.05
C VAL A 123 -10.54 -11.23 1.12
N GLU A 124 -10.98 -12.49 1.27
CA GLU A 124 -10.54 -13.37 2.35
C GLU A 124 -9.02 -13.59 2.30
N TYR A 125 -8.47 -13.81 1.11
CA TYR A 125 -7.02 -13.90 0.91
C TYR A 125 -6.31 -12.62 1.35
N THR A 126 -6.82 -11.45 0.95
CA THR A 126 -6.25 -10.16 1.36
C THR A 126 -6.30 -10.02 2.89
N TYR A 127 -7.43 -10.34 3.53
CA TYR A 127 -7.58 -10.28 4.98
C TYR A 127 -6.67 -11.26 5.74
N SER A 128 -6.20 -12.33 5.08
CA SER A 128 -5.26 -13.28 5.68
C SER A 128 -3.82 -12.77 5.74
N ILE A 129 -3.46 -11.79 4.90
CA ILE A 129 -2.10 -11.26 4.79
C ILE A 129 -1.98 -9.81 5.28
N ASP A 130 -3.09 -9.10 5.42
CA ASP A 130 -3.17 -7.69 5.80
C ASP A 130 -4.04 -7.55 7.05
N THR A 131 -3.57 -6.84 8.05
CA THR A 131 -4.32 -6.62 9.29
C THR A 131 -5.39 -5.55 9.11
N ASN A 132 -6.23 -5.35 10.12
CA ASN A 132 -7.22 -4.27 10.16
C ASN A 132 -6.68 -2.98 10.80
N THR A 133 -5.37 -2.93 11.04
CA THR A 133 -4.67 -1.77 11.63
C THR A 133 -3.96 -0.93 10.57
N ASN A 134 -3.47 0.23 10.97
CA ASN A 134 -2.68 1.14 10.12
C ASN A 134 -3.43 1.58 8.85
N VAL A 135 -4.74 1.81 8.95
CA VAL A 135 -5.62 2.14 7.83
C VAL A 135 -5.59 3.63 7.45
N PHE A 136 -5.14 4.49 8.35
CA PHE A 136 -5.08 5.93 8.15
C PHE A 136 -3.70 6.50 8.54
N PRO A 137 -3.08 7.37 7.72
CA PRO A 137 -3.52 7.78 6.37
C PRO A 137 -3.30 6.67 5.33
N SER A 138 -4.24 6.55 4.39
CA SER A 138 -4.20 5.50 3.36
C SER A 138 -3.11 5.76 2.33
N VAL A 139 -2.09 4.92 2.28
CA VAL A 139 -1.04 4.96 1.24
C VAL A 139 -1.58 4.68 -0.16
N HIS A 140 -2.68 3.93 -0.28
CA HIS A 140 -3.38 3.68 -1.54
C HIS A 140 -3.89 4.99 -2.13
N ILE A 141 -4.57 5.81 -1.34
CA ILE A 141 -5.12 7.10 -1.79
C ILE A 141 -3.98 8.09 -2.02
N LEU A 142 -3.05 8.22 -1.08
CA LEU A 142 -1.96 9.18 -1.17
C LEU A 142 -1.11 8.97 -2.42
N SER A 143 -0.80 7.73 -2.77
CA SER A 143 0.03 7.43 -3.95
C SER A 143 -0.67 7.67 -5.27
N LEU A 144 -2.02 7.61 -5.32
CA LEU A 144 -2.80 7.85 -6.54
C LEU A 144 -3.03 9.35 -6.81
N ILE A 145 -2.97 10.22 -5.82
CA ILE A 145 -3.17 11.67 -6.00
C ILE A 145 -2.12 12.29 -6.94
N HIS A 146 -0.95 11.67 -7.06
CA HIS A 146 0.18 12.22 -7.82
C HIS A 146 0.41 11.53 -9.18
N ILE A 147 -0.37 10.52 -9.51
CA ILE A 147 -0.36 9.87 -10.82
C ILE A 147 -1.30 10.62 -11.76
#